data_b8b6bbbda09948f6fef87fee420570c6
#
_entry.id   b8b6bbbda09948f6fef87fee420570c6
#
_cell.length_a   1.000
_cell.length_b   1.000
_cell.length_c   1.000
_cell.angle_alpha   90.00
_cell.angle_beta   90.00
_cell.angle_gamma   90.00
#
_symmetry.space_group_name_H-M   'P 1'
#
loop_
_entity.id
_entity.type
_entity.pdbx_description
1 polymer ?
#
loop_
_entity_poly.entity_id
_entity_poly.type
_entity_poly.pdbx_seq_one_letter_code
_entity_poly.pdbx_strand_id
1 'polypeptide(L)'
;MRMNVYLAGEIHTDWREAIVAACEGLEIEWSGPVTDHAASDDCGVEIFGPEQDKFWHDRKGALLNAIRIRTGIDRCDELVVCFGEKYKQWNAAFDAGYATARGKPVIVLHPPEHDHALKEVDAAASAVARTPEQVARALRYVTTARL
;
A
#
# COMPACT_ATOMS: atom_id res chain seq x y z
N MET A 1 11.94 -17.89 4.86
CA MET A 1 11.35 -17.09 5.99
C MET A 1 9.95 -16.66 5.57
N ARG A 2 8.96 -16.92 6.36
CA ARG A 2 7.58 -16.46 6.11
C ARG A 2 7.45 -14.97 6.44
N MET A 3 6.80 -14.23 5.56
CA MET A 3 6.57 -12.79 5.73
C MET A 3 5.13 -12.42 5.43
N ASN A 4 4.64 -11.41 6.14
CA ASN A 4 3.38 -10.74 5.83
C ASN A 4 3.69 -9.40 5.17
N VAL A 5 3.29 -9.24 3.90
CA VAL A 5 3.54 -8.03 3.12
C VAL A 5 2.23 -7.30 2.86
N TYR A 6 2.17 -6.02 3.21
CA TYR A 6 1.03 -5.16 2.93
C TYR A 6 1.33 -4.30 1.69
N LEU A 7 0.47 -4.38 0.69
CA LEU A 7 0.59 -3.66 -0.59
C LEU A 7 -0.33 -2.44 -0.60
N ALA A 8 0.19 -1.29 -0.17
CA ALA A 8 -0.51 -0.01 -0.10
C ALA A 8 -0.36 0.80 -1.39
N GLY A 9 -1.24 1.78 -1.59
CA GLY A 9 -1.09 2.78 -2.63
C GLY A 9 -2.07 2.65 -3.78
N GLU A 10 -1.63 3.01 -4.96
CA GLU A 10 -2.41 3.12 -6.18
C GLU A 10 -3.26 1.85 -6.45
N ILE A 11 -4.53 2.02 -6.84
CA ILE A 11 -5.49 0.91 -7.02
C ILE A 11 -6.00 0.77 -8.48
N HIS A 12 -5.39 1.48 -9.44
CA HIS A 12 -5.89 1.57 -10.82
C HIS A 12 -5.11 0.75 -11.84
N THR A 13 -3.95 0.20 -11.47
CA THR A 13 -3.10 -0.63 -12.34
C THR A 13 -2.79 -1.98 -11.70
N ASP A 14 -2.11 -2.85 -12.42
CA ASP A 14 -1.82 -4.25 -12.03
C ASP A 14 -0.51 -4.46 -11.29
N TRP A 15 0.07 -3.43 -10.72
CA TRP A 15 1.38 -3.53 -10.05
C TRP A 15 1.39 -4.56 -8.90
N ARG A 16 0.26 -4.70 -8.18
CA ARG A 16 0.13 -5.70 -7.10
C ARG A 16 0.22 -7.10 -7.66
N GLU A 17 -0.57 -7.38 -8.67
CA GLU A 17 -0.62 -8.68 -9.34
C GLU A 17 0.75 -9.04 -9.93
N ALA A 18 1.46 -8.06 -10.51
CA ALA A 18 2.79 -8.25 -11.04
C ALA A 18 3.81 -8.65 -9.96
N ILE A 19 3.78 -8.00 -8.81
CA ILE A 19 4.65 -8.35 -7.67
C ILE A 19 4.32 -9.74 -7.15
N VAL A 20 3.04 -10.03 -6.91
CA VAL A 20 2.59 -11.33 -6.38
C VAL A 20 3.02 -12.47 -7.32
N ALA A 21 2.80 -12.31 -8.62
CA ALA A 21 3.20 -13.32 -9.61
C ALA A 21 4.72 -13.52 -9.65
N ALA A 22 5.50 -12.45 -9.57
CA ALA A 22 6.97 -12.52 -9.58
C ALA A 22 7.54 -13.12 -8.27
N CYS A 23 6.76 -13.15 -7.21
CA CYS A 23 7.12 -13.75 -5.92
C CYS A 23 6.57 -15.17 -5.73
N GLU A 24 6.04 -15.80 -6.79
CA GLU A 24 5.55 -17.17 -6.70
C GLU A 24 6.63 -18.12 -6.14
N GLY A 25 6.22 -18.99 -5.24
CA GLY A 25 7.12 -19.93 -4.55
C GLY A 25 7.80 -19.37 -3.30
N LEU A 26 7.62 -18.09 -2.98
CA LEU A 26 8.04 -17.51 -1.70
C LEU A 26 6.92 -17.65 -0.66
N GLU A 27 7.32 -17.84 0.60
CA GLU A 27 6.37 -17.91 1.72
C GLU A 27 5.91 -16.51 2.16
N ILE A 28 5.15 -15.83 1.29
CA ILE A 28 4.61 -14.50 1.56
C ILE A 28 3.09 -14.56 1.69
N GLU A 29 2.58 -14.00 2.77
CA GLU A 29 1.17 -13.71 2.96
C GLU A 29 0.91 -12.25 2.55
N TRP A 30 -0.02 -12.08 1.62
CA TRP A 30 -0.31 -10.77 1.02
C TRP A 30 -1.55 -10.15 1.64
N SER A 31 -1.49 -8.85 1.89
CA SER A 31 -2.63 -8.03 2.32
C SER A 31 -2.59 -6.66 1.67
N GLY A 32 -3.69 -5.92 1.77
CA GLY A 32 -3.80 -4.60 1.16
C GLY A 32 -5.15 -3.96 1.40
N PRO A 33 -5.37 -2.75 0.87
CA PRO A 33 -6.65 -2.05 0.95
C PRO A 33 -7.71 -2.72 0.08
N VAL A 34 -8.97 -2.27 0.22
CA VAL A 34 -10.01 -2.56 -0.76
C VAL A 34 -9.65 -1.84 -2.06
N THR A 35 -9.49 -2.60 -3.15
CA THR A 35 -9.05 -2.06 -4.44
C THR A 35 -10.19 -1.70 -5.38
N ASP A 36 -11.42 -2.15 -5.10
CA ASP A 36 -12.62 -1.66 -5.78
C ASP A 36 -12.98 -0.27 -5.23
N HIS A 37 -12.89 0.75 -6.07
CA HIS A 37 -13.06 2.15 -5.66
C HIS A 37 -14.47 2.40 -5.12
N ALA A 38 -15.51 1.96 -5.82
CA ALA A 38 -16.89 2.16 -5.40
C ALA A 38 -17.19 1.44 -4.08
N ALA A 39 -16.78 0.19 -3.95
CA ALA A 39 -16.96 -0.58 -2.72
C ALA A 39 -16.24 0.06 -1.53
N SER A 40 -15.06 0.63 -1.75
CA SER A 40 -14.31 1.35 -0.73
C SER A 40 -15.02 2.62 -0.27
N ASP A 41 -15.57 3.39 -1.20
CA ASP A 41 -16.27 4.65 -0.86
C ASP A 41 -17.63 4.41 -0.23
N ASP A 42 -18.37 3.38 -0.67
CA ASP A 42 -19.76 3.16 -0.32
C ASP A 42 -19.97 2.26 0.90
N CYS A 43 -18.95 1.57 1.39
CA CYS A 43 -19.08 0.60 2.48
C CYS A 43 -19.71 1.19 3.76
N GLY A 44 -19.41 2.43 4.08
CA GLY A 44 -19.94 3.09 5.28
C GLY A 44 -21.43 3.34 5.20
N VAL A 45 -21.93 3.87 4.09
CA VAL A 45 -23.37 4.15 3.91
C VAL A 45 -24.18 2.87 3.71
N GLU A 46 -23.59 1.84 3.13
CA GLU A 46 -24.25 0.52 3.04
C GLU A 46 -24.49 -0.11 4.41
N ILE A 47 -23.56 0.07 5.35
CA ILE A 47 -23.64 -0.50 6.69
C ILE A 47 -24.46 0.38 7.63
N PHE A 48 -24.23 1.70 7.63
CA PHE A 48 -24.76 2.64 8.62
C PHE A 48 -25.89 3.53 8.11
N GLY A 49 -26.25 3.42 6.86
CA GLY A 49 -27.29 4.21 6.22
C GLY A 49 -26.79 5.40 5.41
N PRO A 50 -27.66 5.94 4.54
CA PRO A 50 -27.30 6.97 3.58
C PRO A 50 -26.98 8.31 4.25
N GLU A 51 -26.19 9.13 3.57
CA GLU A 51 -25.89 10.52 3.90
C GLU A 51 -26.22 11.40 2.70
N GLN A 52 -26.74 12.60 2.98
CA GLN A 52 -27.04 13.59 1.92
C GLN A 52 -25.80 14.36 1.53
N ASP A 53 -24.88 14.61 2.45
CA ASP A 53 -23.65 15.33 2.24
C ASP A 53 -22.53 14.35 1.87
N LYS A 54 -21.86 14.61 0.74
CA LYS A 54 -20.77 13.76 0.24
C LYS A 54 -19.60 13.67 1.21
N PHE A 55 -19.32 14.71 1.98
CA PHE A 55 -18.28 14.68 3.01
C PHE A 55 -18.56 13.58 4.06
N TRP A 56 -19.78 13.48 4.55
CA TRP A 56 -20.16 12.46 5.52
C TRP A 56 -20.26 11.07 4.92
N HIS A 57 -20.70 10.98 3.66
CA HIS A 57 -20.69 9.74 2.90
C HIS A 57 -19.28 9.15 2.83
N ASP A 58 -18.34 9.93 2.34
CA ASP A 58 -16.94 9.50 2.17
C ASP A 58 -16.28 9.23 3.53
N ARG A 59 -16.58 10.05 4.54
CA ARG A 59 -16.04 9.87 5.88
C ARG A 59 -16.45 8.57 6.53
N LYS A 60 -17.70 8.13 6.38
CA LYS A 60 -18.16 6.82 6.89
C LYS A 60 -17.34 5.67 6.33
N GLY A 61 -17.10 5.66 5.03
CA GLY A 61 -16.24 4.68 4.38
C GLY A 61 -14.78 4.78 4.83
N ALA A 62 -14.25 5.99 4.87
CA ALA A 62 -12.87 6.24 5.28
C ALA A 62 -12.58 5.77 6.72
N LEU A 63 -13.51 5.94 7.64
CA LEU A 63 -13.35 5.48 9.03
C LEU A 63 -13.26 3.95 9.13
N LEU A 64 -14.07 3.22 8.36
CA LEU A 64 -14.00 1.76 8.31
C LEU A 64 -12.72 1.27 7.64
N ASN A 65 -12.36 1.88 6.51
CA ASN A 65 -11.11 1.57 5.81
C ASN A 65 -9.88 1.88 6.67
N ALA A 66 -9.91 2.94 7.46
CA ALA A 66 -8.83 3.26 8.39
C ALA A 66 -8.58 2.13 9.42
N ILE A 67 -9.64 1.48 9.91
CA ILE A 67 -9.50 0.32 10.81
C ILE A 67 -8.77 -0.82 10.07
N ARG A 68 -9.22 -1.16 8.86
CA ARG A 68 -8.61 -2.22 8.07
C ARG A 68 -7.15 -1.95 7.73
N ILE A 69 -6.87 -0.74 7.25
CA ILE A 69 -5.53 -0.34 6.79
C ILE A 69 -4.55 -0.34 7.95
N ARG A 70 -4.88 0.33 9.05
CA ARG A 70 -4.00 0.39 10.22
C ARG A 70 -3.75 -0.99 10.82
N THR A 71 -4.80 -1.81 10.92
CA THR A 71 -4.65 -3.19 11.41
C THR A 71 -3.75 -4.02 10.48
N GLY A 72 -3.92 -3.88 9.16
CA GLY A 72 -3.09 -4.56 8.17
C GLY A 72 -1.63 -4.13 8.27
N ILE A 73 -1.36 -2.83 8.36
CA ILE A 73 -0.01 -2.29 8.51
C ILE A 73 0.61 -2.73 9.85
N ASP A 74 -0.13 -2.68 10.95
CA ASP A 74 0.39 -3.12 12.24
C ASP A 74 0.78 -4.60 12.28
N ARG A 75 0.11 -5.42 11.48
CA ARG A 75 0.38 -6.87 11.38
C ARG A 75 1.40 -7.25 10.34
N CYS A 76 1.73 -6.38 9.38
CA CYS A 76 2.71 -6.72 8.36
C CYS A 76 4.14 -6.69 8.89
N ASP A 77 5.00 -7.44 8.22
CA ASP A 77 6.45 -7.42 8.42
C ASP A 77 7.11 -6.37 7.52
N GLU A 78 6.51 -6.11 6.36
CA GLU A 78 6.98 -5.19 5.33
C GLU A 78 5.81 -4.45 4.69
N LEU A 79 5.92 -3.13 4.51
CA LEU A 79 5.01 -2.34 3.70
C LEU A 79 5.65 -2.09 2.33
N VAL A 80 4.92 -2.39 1.27
CA VAL A 80 5.23 -1.90 -0.08
C VAL A 80 4.18 -0.85 -0.45
N VAL A 81 4.61 0.35 -0.82
CA VAL A 81 3.69 1.43 -1.19
C VAL A 81 4.00 1.94 -2.60
N CYS A 82 2.99 1.92 -3.48
CA CYS A 82 3.10 2.36 -4.86
C CYS A 82 2.44 3.71 -5.08
N PHE A 83 3.20 4.63 -5.66
CA PHE A 83 2.70 5.92 -6.14
C PHE A 83 2.66 5.88 -7.66
N GLY A 84 1.46 5.83 -8.23
CA GLY A 84 1.26 5.76 -9.67
C GLY A 84 1.20 7.13 -10.33
N GLU A 85 1.07 7.13 -11.66
CA GLU A 85 1.08 8.34 -12.47
C GLU A 85 -0.29 9.04 -12.56
N LYS A 86 -1.37 8.25 -12.48
CA LYS A 86 -2.70 8.70 -12.86
C LYS A 86 -3.36 9.66 -11.87
N TYR A 87 -3.16 9.46 -10.58
CA TYR A 87 -3.77 10.27 -9.51
C TYR A 87 -2.74 10.55 -8.42
N LYS A 88 -3.01 11.59 -7.64
CA LYS A 88 -2.21 11.85 -6.43
C LYS A 88 -2.64 10.88 -5.32
N GLN A 89 -1.71 10.10 -4.80
CA GLN A 89 -1.96 9.12 -3.75
C GLN A 89 -1.59 9.70 -2.37
N TRP A 90 -2.31 10.71 -1.93
CA TRP A 90 -2.03 11.32 -0.62
C TRP A 90 -2.22 10.32 0.53
N ASN A 91 -3.23 9.46 0.42
CA ASN A 91 -3.47 8.42 1.43
C ASN A 91 -2.33 7.39 1.47
N ALA A 92 -1.68 7.11 0.34
CA ALA A 92 -0.51 6.25 0.29
C ALA A 92 0.69 6.86 1.04
N ALA A 93 0.88 8.18 0.93
CA ALA A 93 1.88 8.90 1.71
C ALA A 93 1.60 8.82 3.21
N PHE A 94 0.32 8.93 3.61
CA PHE A 94 -0.10 8.74 5.00
C PHE A 94 0.20 7.31 5.48
N ASP A 95 -0.09 6.28 4.67
CA ASP A 95 0.19 4.88 5.01
C ASP A 95 1.69 4.64 5.21
N ALA A 96 2.52 5.20 4.33
CA ALA A 96 3.99 5.11 4.45
C ALA A 96 4.49 5.76 5.74
N GLY A 97 3.98 6.95 6.08
CA GLY A 97 4.31 7.65 7.32
C GLY A 97 3.86 6.89 8.57
N TYR A 98 2.65 6.35 8.54
CA TYR A 98 2.12 5.52 9.62
C TYR A 98 3.00 4.28 9.85
N ALA A 99 3.32 3.55 8.78
CA ALA A 99 4.18 2.36 8.85
C ALA A 99 5.56 2.70 9.43
N THR A 100 6.18 3.77 8.95
CA THR A 100 7.47 4.25 9.45
C THR A 100 7.41 4.59 10.94
N ALA A 101 6.38 5.30 11.38
CA ALA A 101 6.18 5.64 12.79
C ALA A 101 5.93 4.41 13.68
N ARG A 102 5.40 3.32 13.10
CA ARG A 102 5.23 2.03 13.75
C ARG A 102 6.47 1.14 13.70
N GLY A 103 7.58 1.65 13.16
CA GLY A 103 8.84 0.89 13.04
C GLY A 103 8.81 -0.20 11.96
N LYS A 104 7.89 -0.11 11.00
CA LYS A 104 7.81 -1.08 9.89
C LYS A 104 8.78 -0.67 8.78
N PRO A 105 9.53 -1.61 8.18
CA PRO A 105 10.27 -1.34 6.96
C PRO A 105 9.30 -0.97 5.82
N VAL A 106 9.72 -0.08 4.94
CA VAL A 106 8.90 0.42 3.82
C VAL A 106 9.71 0.37 2.53
N ILE A 107 9.20 -0.33 1.54
CA ILE A 107 9.68 -0.23 0.15
C ILE A 107 8.74 0.69 -0.60
N VAL A 108 9.26 1.79 -1.13
CA VAL A 108 8.50 2.74 -1.96
C VAL A 108 8.71 2.40 -3.43
N LEU A 109 7.62 2.36 -4.18
CA LEU A 109 7.62 2.12 -5.62
C LEU A 109 7.02 3.34 -6.33
N HIS A 110 7.81 4.04 -7.12
CA HIS A 110 7.35 5.15 -7.95
C HIS A 110 8.31 5.44 -9.11
N PRO A 111 7.82 6.07 -10.19
CA PRO A 111 8.68 6.48 -11.30
C PRO A 111 9.55 7.69 -10.91
N PRO A 112 10.65 7.95 -11.66
CA PRO A 112 11.56 9.07 -11.41
C PRO A 112 10.88 10.46 -11.39
N GLU A 113 9.77 10.61 -12.09
CA GLU A 113 9.01 11.87 -12.17
C GLU A 113 8.50 12.32 -10.80
N HIS A 114 8.38 11.42 -9.83
CA HIS A 114 7.92 11.72 -8.48
C HIS A 114 9.04 11.95 -7.47
N ASP A 115 10.29 11.91 -7.88
CA ASP A 115 11.45 12.01 -6.96
C ASP A 115 11.38 13.25 -6.07
N HIS A 116 11.12 14.40 -6.66
CA HIS A 116 11.02 15.63 -5.89
C HIS A 116 9.80 15.65 -4.95
N ALA A 117 8.64 15.23 -5.46
CA ALA A 117 7.40 15.25 -4.68
C ALA A 117 7.44 14.29 -3.48
N LEU A 118 8.12 13.15 -3.63
CA LEU A 118 8.19 12.09 -2.62
C LEU A 118 9.52 12.06 -1.85
N LYS A 119 10.33 13.09 -1.92
CA LYS A 119 11.66 13.13 -1.30
C LYS A 119 11.66 12.80 0.19
N GLU A 120 10.65 13.22 0.92
CA GLU A 120 10.55 12.94 2.36
C GLU A 120 10.03 11.54 2.64
N VAL A 121 9.13 11.04 1.81
CA VAL A 121 8.68 9.64 1.87
C VAL A 121 9.84 8.71 1.57
N ASP A 122 10.59 8.99 0.51
CA ASP A 122 11.77 8.21 0.12
C ASP A 122 12.87 8.25 1.20
N ALA A 123 13.05 9.40 1.85
CA ALA A 123 14.04 9.54 2.93
C ALA A 123 13.71 8.67 4.15
N ALA A 124 12.43 8.38 4.40
CA ALA A 124 11.98 7.53 5.49
C ALA A 124 11.93 6.04 5.11
N ALA A 125 12.02 5.71 3.83
CA ALA A 125 11.91 4.35 3.32
C ALA A 125 13.19 3.53 3.54
N SER A 126 13.03 2.21 3.63
CA SER A 126 14.14 1.27 3.64
C SER A 126 14.73 1.06 2.25
N ALA A 127 13.89 1.17 1.21
CA ALA A 127 14.31 1.07 -0.19
C ALA A 127 13.36 1.84 -1.10
N VAL A 128 13.86 2.31 -2.24
CA VAL A 128 13.08 2.93 -3.31
C VAL A 128 13.25 2.11 -4.58
N ALA A 129 12.16 1.59 -5.09
CA ALA A 129 12.09 0.81 -6.32
C ALA A 129 11.41 1.63 -7.44
N ARG A 130 11.77 1.34 -8.68
CA ARG A 130 11.21 1.99 -9.87
C ARG A 130 10.23 1.10 -10.62
N THR A 131 10.29 -0.21 -10.41
CA THR A 131 9.45 -1.19 -11.11
C THR A 131 8.96 -2.27 -10.14
N PRO A 132 7.80 -2.90 -10.42
CA PRO A 132 7.34 -4.05 -9.65
C PRO A 132 8.37 -5.19 -9.57
N GLU A 133 9.14 -5.40 -10.63
CA GLU A 133 10.19 -6.43 -10.67
C GLU A 133 11.31 -6.16 -9.67
N GLN A 134 11.69 -4.90 -9.48
CA GLN A 134 12.66 -4.52 -8.46
C GLN A 134 12.14 -4.82 -7.06
N VAL A 135 10.85 -4.52 -6.79
CA VAL A 135 10.21 -4.86 -5.51
C VAL A 135 10.24 -6.37 -5.29
N ALA A 136 9.83 -7.15 -6.28
CA ALA A 136 9.83 -8.62 -6.18
C ALA A 136 11.23 -9.19 -5.90
N ARG A 137 12.27 -8.65 -6.54
CA ARG A 137 13.65 -9.04 -6.29
C ARG A 137 14.11 -8.68 -4.87
N ALA A 138 13.72 -7.51 -4.38
CA ALA A 138 14.01 -7.10 -3.01
C ALA A 138 13.34 -8.05 -1.99
N LEU A 139 12.06 -8.36 -2.19
CA LEU A 139 11.32 -9.29 -1.33
C LEU A 139 11.93 -10.70 -1.38
N ARG A 140 12.35 -11.17 -2.56
CA ARG A 140 13.05 -12.44 -2.70
C ARG A 140 14.34 -12.47 -1.89
N TYR A 141 15.15 -11.42 -2.02
CA TYR A 141 16.39 -11.32 -1.23
C TYR A 141 16.11 -11.31 0.28
N VAL A 142 15.15 -10.53 0.73
CA VAL A 142 14.80 -10.44 2.16
C VAL A 142 14.32 -11.78 2.71
N THR A 143 13.55 -12.53 1.93
CA THR A 143 12.99 -13.82 2.38
C THR A 143 13.96 -14.99 2.28
N THR A 144 14.90 -14.97 1.32
CA THR A 144 15.75 -16.12 0.98
C THR A 144 17.25 -15.87 1.08
N ALA A 145 17.68 -14.63 1.23
CA ALA A 145 19.07 -14.15 1.10
C ALA A 145 19.70 -14.50 -0.27
N ARG A 146 18.88 -14.65 -1.32
CA ARG A 146 19.32 -14.96 -2.70
C ARG A 146 18.78 -13.92 -3.69
N LEU A 147 19.57 -13.59 -4.71
CA LEU A 147 19.18 -12.69 -5.82
C LEU A 147 18.38 -13.45 -6.89
#